data_c4539df4d0f7247c8fd1eda2e4faf3b8
#
_entry.id   c4539df4d0f7247c8fd1eda2e4faf3b8
#
_cell.length_a   1.000
_cell.length_b   1.000
_cell.length_c   1.000
_cell.angle_alpha   90.00
_cell.angle_beta   90.00
_cell.angle_gamma   90.00
#
_symmetry.space_group_name_H-M   'P 1'
#
loop_
_entity.id
_entity.type
_entity.pdbx_description
1 polymer ?
#
loop_
_entity_poly.entity_id
_entity_poly.type
_entity_poly.pdbx_seq_one_letter_code
_entity_poly.pdbx_strand_id
1 'polypeptide(L)'
;MTHDEVLQVFRDSGALLEGHFILRSGLHSRQFFQCALALQQMPVVEKLGAALADKVRKLGAATVIAPALGGLVIGQEVARQLGTRFIFPEKEEGKLVLRRGFKIAPGEKMLVVEDVVTKGGRVQETIDIVRAHGGTVAGIVAIVDRSNGTVNFGVPFQSLIALKVEAFEPDNLPPDLAKTPAVKPGSK
;
A
#
# COMPACT_ATOMS: atom_id res chain seq x y z
N MET A 1 3.70 15.37 6.39
CA MET A 1 4.49 15.34 5.15
C MET A 1 3.65 15.85 3.99
N THR A 2 4.23 16.69 3.14
CA THR A 2 3.63 17.13 1.87
C THR A 2 3.78 16.06 0.79
N HIS A 3 3.05 16.20 -0.32
CA HIS A 3 3.17 15.34 -1.49
C HIS A 3 4.62 15.29 -2.02
N ASP A 4 5.28 16.44 -2.14
CA ASP A 4 6.64 16.53 -2.69
C ASP A 4 7.69 15.92 -1.75
N GLU A 5 7.52 16.06 -0.43
CA GLU A 5 8.38 15.39 0.55
C GLU A 5 8.29 13.86 0.44
N VAL A 6 7.09 13.31 0.21
CA VAL A 6 6.93 11.87 0.03
C VAL A 6 7.57 11.42 -1.28
N LEU A 7 7.37 12.15 -2.38
CA LEU A 7 8.03 11.85 -3.66
C LEU A 7 9.57 11.91 -3.53
N GLN A 8 10.10 12.90 -2.81
CA GLN A 8 11.54 13.01 -2.60
C GLN A 8 12.09 11.81 -1.84
N VAL A 9 11.40 11.37 -0.79
CA VAL A 9 11.76 10.14 -0.04
C VAL A 9 11.82 8.93 -0.98
N PHE A 10 10.87 8.80 -1.92
CA PHE A 10 10.87 7.69 -2.88
C PHE A 10 12.01 7.79 -3.91
N ARG A 11 12.37 9.00 -4.37
CA ARG A 11 13.53 9.20 -5.25
C ARG A 11 14.84 8.87 -4.53
N ASP A 12 15.05 9.42 -3.35
CA ASP A 12 16.27 9.22 -2.56
C ASP A 12 16.51 7.77 -2.17
N SER A 13 15.42 7.02 -1.93
CA SER A 13 15.49 5.59 -1.62
C SER A 13 15.57 4.66 -2.83
N GLY A 14 15.50 5.20 -4.06
CA GLY A 14 15.41 4.42 -5.29
C GLY A 14 14.08 3.66 -5.46
N ALA A 15 13.06 3.99 -4.66
CA ALA A 15 11.74 3.38 -4.73
C ALA A 15 10.86 3.90 -5.87
N LEU A 16 11.16 5.10 -6.37
CA LEU A 16 10.61 5.65 -7.60
C LEU A 16 11.70 5.63 -8.68
N LEU A 17 11.48 4.84 -9.71
CA LEU A 17 12.36 4.77 -10.89
C LEU A 17 11.69 5.47 -12.06
N GLU A 18 12.46 6.21 -12.83
CA GLU A 18 12.05 6.84 -14.09
C GLU A 18 12.78 6.19 -15.25
N GLY A 19 12.07 5.89 -16.35
CA GLY A 19 12.60 5.17 -17.50
C GLY A 19 11.50 4.47 -18.29
N HIS A 20 11.84 3.37 -18.99
CA HIS A 20 10.88 2.55 -19.72
C HIS A 20 10.71 1.21 -19.02
N PHE A 21 9.53 0.98 -18.44
CA PHE A 21 9.24 -0.21 -17.63
C PHE A 21 8.08 -1.02 -18.19
N ILE A 22 8.21 -2.36 -18.15
CA ILE A 22 7.10 -3.28 -18.39
C ILE A 22 6.48 -3.62 -17.05
N LEU A 23 5.22 -3.24 -16.85
CA LEU A 23 4.45 -3.50 -15.64
C LEU A 23 4.01 -4.97 -15.58
N ARG A 24 3.55 -5.39 -14.40
CA ARG A 24 3.02 -6.76 -14.19
C ARG A 24 1.82 -7.10 -15.08
N SER A 25 1.05 -6.08 -15.49
CA SER A 25 -0.07 -6.20 -16.42
C SER A 25 0.36 -6.43 -17.87
N GLY A 26 1.64 -6.27 -18.21
CA GLY A 26 2.16 -6.24 -19.58
C GLY A 26 2.18 -4.85 -20.21
N LEU A 27 1.52 -3.88 -19.59
CA LEU A 27 1.55 -2.48 -20.05
C LEU A 27 2.92 -1.85 -19.80
N HIS A 28 3.26 -0.84 -20.57
CA HIS A 28 4.47 -0.07 -20.45
C HIS A 28 4.25 1.23 -19.67
N SER A 29 5.26 1.71 -18.94
CA SER A 29 5.17 2.93 -18.15
C SER A 29 6.49 3.67 -18.10
N ARG A 30 6.42 5.00 -17.92
CA ARG A 30 7.60 5.84 -17.65
C ARG A 30 8.11 5.74 -16.22
N GLN A 31 7.31 5.18 -15.35
CA GLN A 31 7.60 5.12 -13.91
C GLN A 31 7.34 3.74 -13.36
N PHE A 32 8.19 3.32 -12.42
CA PHE A 32 8.02 2.09 -11.66
C PHE A 32 8.20 2.39 -10.17
N PHE A 33 7.27 1.88 -9.36
CA PHE A 33 7.27 2.03 -7.92
C PHE A 33 7.58 0.71 -7.23
N GLN A 34 8.58 0.72 -6.34
CA GLN A 34 8.93 -0.42 -5.49
C GLN A 34 9.05 0.04 -4.04
N CYS A 35 7.93 0.11 -3.33
CA CYS A 35 7.87 0.61 -1.96
C CYS A 35 8.83 -0.11 -1.00
N ALA A 36 9.11 -1.41 -1.23
CA ALA A 36 10.04 -2.17 -0.40
C ALA A 36 11.46 -1.53 -0.33
N LEU A 37 11.90 -0.82 -1.38
CA LEU A 37 13.19 -0.12 -1.38
C LEU A 37 13.20 1.08 -0.42
N ALA A 38 12.08 1.77 -0.25
CA ALA A 38 11.94 2.80 0.78
C ALA A 38 11.77 2.16 2.17
N LEU A 39 10.95 1.13 2.26
CA LEU A 39 10.58 0.48 3.52
C LEU A 39 11.69 -0.39 4.13
N GLN A 40 12.79 -0.64 3.44
CA GLN A 40 13.99 -1.24 4.05
C GLN A 40 14.77 -0.25 4.95
N GLN A 41 14.50 1.06 4.83
CA GLN A 41 15.20 2.12 5.56
C GLN A 41 14.35 2.55 6.76
N MET A 42 14.71 2.12 7.97
CA MET A 42 13.91 2.37 9.18
C MET A 42 13.62 3.85 9.46
N PRO A 43 14.55 4.82 9.25
CA PRO A 43 14.22 6.24 9.39
C PRO A 43 13.14 6.72 8.41
N VAL A 44 13.07 6.12 7.21
CA VAL A 44 12.03 6.40 6.22
C VAL A 44 10.71 5.80 6.67
N VAL A 45 10.72 4.55 7.13
CA VAL A 45 9.54 3.86 7.67
C VAL A 45 8.92 4.67 8.82
N GLU A 46 9.74 5.16 9.75
CA GLU A 46 9.27 5.98 10.86
C GLU A 46 8.59 7.27 10.40
N LYS A 47 9.20 8.00 9.46
CA LYS A 47 8.62 9.24 8.91
C LYS A 47 7.29 8.98 8.20
N LEU A 48 7.23 7.96 7.34
CA LEU A 48 6.03 7.61 6.60
C LEU A 48 4.92 7.10 7.54
N GLY A 49 5.29 6.25 8.52
CA GLY A 49 4.36 5.71 9.52
C GLY A 49 3.76 6.79 10.41
N ALA A 50 4.56 7.74 10.88
CA ALA A 50 4.08 8.90 11.65
C ALA A 50 3.08 9.73 10.82
N ALA A 51 3.43 10.04 9.57
CA ALA A 51 2.55 10.81 8.70
C ALA A 51 1.21 10.11 8.39
N LEU A 52 1.22 8.77 8.25
CA LEU A 52 0.01 7.97 8.10
C LEU A 52 -0.81 7.94 9.40
N ALA A 53 -0.16 7.71 10.53
CA ALA A 53 -0.81 7.66 11.83
C ALA A 53 -1.54 8.98 12.16
N ASP A 54 -0.94 10.12 11.83
CA ASP A 54 -1.55 11.44 12.06
C ASP A 54 -2.87 11.62 11.27
N LYS A 55 -2.94 11.08 10.05
CA LYS A 55 -4.16 11.13 9.24
C LYS A 55 -5.33 10.36 9.87
N VAL A 56 -5.05 9.28 10.59
CA VAL A 56 -6.06 8.32 11.03
C VAL A 56 -6.23 8.22 12.56
N ARG A 57 -5.44 8.94 13.34
CA ARG A 57 -5.47 8.91 14.81
C ARG A 57 -6.87 9.12 15.38
N LYS A 58 -7.65 10.01 14.77
CA LYS A 58 -9.03 10.33 15.21
C LYS A 58 -10.03 9.22 14.96
N LEU A 59 -9.70 8.20 14.15
CA LEU A 59 -10.59 7.07 13.89
C LEU A 59 -10.72 6.13 15.10
N GLY A 60 -9.78 6.19 16.05
CA GLY A 60 -9.84 5.41 17.29
C GLY A 60 -9.78 3.90 17.05
N ALA A 61 -8.96 3.44 16.11
CA ALA A 61 -8.75 2.01 15.87
C ALA A 61 -8.01 1.38 17.06
N ALA A 62 -8.47 0.20 17.48
CA ALA A 62 -7.83 -0.59 18.54
C ALA A 62 -6.71 -1.47 18.01
N THR A 63 -6.78 -1.84 16.73
CA THR A 63 -5.81 -2.73 16.09
C THR A 63 -5.57 -2.30 14.65
N VAL A 64 -4.32 -2.35 14.23
CA VAL A 64 -3.92 -2.24 12.82
C VAL A 64 -3.84 -3.64 12.22
N ILE A 65 -4.36 -3.79 11.00
CA ILE A 65 -4.22 -4.99 10.19
C ILE A 65 -3.65 -4.63 8.82
N ALA A 66 -2.62 -5.36 8.38
CA ALA A 66 -1.99 -5.11 7.07
C ALA A 66 -1.70 -6.43 6.35
N PRO A 67 -2.01 -6.57 5.07
CA PRO A 67 -1.80 -7.82 4.34
C PRO A 67 -0.30 -8.08 4.09
N ALA A 68 0.11 -9.32 4.25
CA ALA A 68 1.46 -9.74 3.89
C ALA A 68 1.62 -9.79 2.35
N LEU A 69 2.78 -9.37 1.78
CA LEU A 69 3.98 -8.90 2.46
C LEU A 69 4.11 -7.37 2.46
N GLY A 70 3.61 -6.66 1.44
CA GLY A 70 3.86 -5.24 1.21
C GLY A 70 3.46 -4.35 2.38
N GLY A 71 2.30 -4.60 2.96
CA GLY A 71 1.77 -3.82 4.08
C GLY A 71 2.44 -4.06 5.43
N LEU A 72 3.24 -5.16 5.60
CA LEU A 72 3.74 -5.55 6.92
C LEU A 72 4.56 -4.48 7.61
N VAL A 73 5.58 -3.97 6.94
CA VAL A 73 6.55 -3.04 7.54
C VAL A 73 5.86 -1.73 7.93
N ILE A 74 5.10 -1.16 7.00
CA ILE A 74 4.42 0.11 7.24
C ILE A 74 3.23 -0.06 8.21
N GLY A 75 2.53 -1.19 8.15
CA GLY A 75 1.43 -1.50 9.06
C GLY A 75 1.91 -1.64 10.51
N GLN A 76 3.02 -2.35 10.73
CA GLN A 76 3.64 -2.46 12.04
C GLN A 76 4.06 -1.08 12.58
N GLU A 77 4.64 -0.24 11.73
CA GLU A 77 5.07 1.09 12.15
C GLU A 77 3.89 2.01 12.47
N VAL A 78 2.82 2.00 11.66
CA VAL A 78 1.60 2.75 11.96
C VAL A 78 1.00 2.31 13.30
N ALA A 79 0.97 1.00 13.58
CA ALA A 79 0.51 0.49 14.87
C ALA A 79 1.37 0.99 16.03
N ARG A 80 2.71 0.99 15.88
CA ARG A 80 3.65 1.54 16.86
C ARG A 80 3.39 3.03 17.15
N GLN A 81 3.19 3.83 16.09
CA GLN A 81 2.90 5.26 16.19
C GLN A 81 1.54 5.56 16.86
N LEU A 82 0.57 4.68 16.68
CA LEU A 82 -0.76 4.78 17.30
C LEU A 82 -0.80 4.19 18.71
N GLY A 83 0.20 3.40 19.12
CA GLY A 83 0.20 2.65 20.38
C GLY A 83 -0.83 1.52 20.39
N THR A 84 -1.10 0.89 19.24
CA THR A 84 -2.13 -0.12 19.07
C THR A 84 -1.54 -1.50 18.76
N ARG A 85 -2.38 -2.53 18.85
CA ARG A 85 -2.03 -3.89 18.45
C ARG A 85 -1.84 -3.97 16.93
N PHE A 86 -0.93 -4.85 16.47
CA PHE A 86 -0.71 -5.16 15.06
C PHE A 86 -0.95 -6.63 14.77
N ILE A 87 -1.71 -6.93 13.72
CA ILE A 87 -1.89 -8.27 13.16
C ILE A 87 -1.83 -8.23 11.64
N PHE A 88 -1.68 -9.38 11.00
CA PHE A 88 -1.63 -9.46 9.54
C PHE A 88 -2.25 -10.77 9.02
N PRO A 89 -3.00 -10.72 7.91
CA PRO A 89 -3.33 -11.89 7.13
C PRO A 89 -2.18 -12.23 6.19
N GLU A 90 -1.97 -13.51 5.96
CA GLU A 90 -0.95 -14.02 5.04
C GLU A 90 -1.59 -14.88 3.95
N LYS A 91 -0.85 -15.06 2.86
CA LYS A 91 -1.37 -15.81 1.71
C LYS A 91 -1.22 -17.32 1.94
N GLU A 92 -2.33 -18.04 1.84
CA GLU A 92 -2.39 -19.49 1.82
C GLU A 92 -3.24 -19.93 0.63
N GLU A 93 -2.72 -20.80 -0.20
CA GLU A 93 -3.38 -21.31 -1.42
C GLU A 93 -4.01 -20.21 -2.30
N GLY A 94 -3.34 -19.07 -2.41
CA GLY A 94 -3.78 -17.95 -3.24
C GLY A 94 -4.68 -16.93 -2.57
N LYS A 95 -5.27 -17.22 -1.40
CA LYS A 95 -6.18 -16.35 -0.64
C LYS A 95 -5.50 -15.78 0.60
N LEU A 96 -5.92 -14.61 1.05
CA LEU A 96 -5.52 -14.08 2.35
C LEU A 96 -6.31 -14.79 3.46
N VAL A 97 -5.60 -15.21 4.51
CA VAL A 97 -6.18 -15.86 5.69
C VAL A 97 -5.55 -15.32 6.97
N LEU A 98 -6.34 -15.24 8.04
CA LEU A 98 -5.84 -14.86 9.35
C LEU A 98 -5.34 -16.13 10.08
N ARG A 99 -4.04 -16.16 10.39
CA ARG A 99 -3.35 -17.34 11.00
C ARG A 99 -2.67 -16.95 12.31
N ARG A 100 -1.72 -17.79 12.75
CA ARG A 100 -0.83 -17.57 13.91
C ARG A 100 -1.57 -17.35 15.25
N GLY A 101 -2.81 -17.81 15.33
CA GLY A 101 -3.63 -17.62 16.54
C GLY A 101 -4.12 -16.17 16.72
N PHE A 102 -3.98 -15.30 15.70
CA PHE A 102 -4.58 -13.98 15.74
C PHE A 102 -6.10 -14.08 15.85
N LYS A 103 -6.66 -13.25 16.72
CA LYS A 103 -8.13 -13.16 16.93
C LYS A 103 -8.56 -11.71 16.79
N ILE A 104 -9.74 -11.51 16.27
CA ILE A 104 -10.44 -10.22 16.20
C ILE A 104 -11.66 -10.35 17.13
N ALA A 105 -11.77 -9.45 18.10
CA ALA A 105 -12.92 -9.46 19.00
C ALA A 105 -14.17 -8.91 18.29
N PRO A 106 -15.37 -9.38 18.67
CA PRO A 106 -16.60 -8.81 18.13
C PRO A 106 -16.68 -7.29 18.33
N GLY A 107 -16.94 -6.56 17.25
CA GLY A 107 -16.99 -5.10 17.25
C GLY A 107 -15.63 -4.39 17.32
N GLU A 108 -14.52 -5.12 17.34
CA GLU A 108 -13.17 -4.51 17.40
C GLU A 108 -12.94 -3.58 16.19
N LYS A 109 -12.55 -2.34 16.49
CA LYS A 109 -12.26 -1.33 15.46
C LYS A 109 -10.87 -1.55 14.88
N MET A 110 -10.81 -1.85 13.60
CA MET A 110 -9.60 -2.15 12.85
C MET A 110 -9.25 -1.03 11.88
N LEU A 111 -7.96 -0.69 11.77
CA LEU A 111 -7.41 0.13 10.71
C LEU A 111 -6.70 -0.77 9.71
N VAL A 112 -7.08 -0.71 8.45
CA VAL A 112 -6.38 -1.41 7.36
C VAL A 112 -5.25 -0.53 6.85
N VAL A 113 -4.03 -1.08 6.76
CA VAL A 113 -2.85 -0.38 6.25
C VAL A 113 -2.25 -1.14 5.09
N GLU A 114 -1.89 -0.43 4.02
CA GLU A 114 -1.25 -1.01 2.83
C GLU A 114 -0.09 -0.10 2.38
N ASP A 115 0.86 -0.63 1.64
CA ASP A 115 1.91 0.18 1.00
C ASP A 115 1.37 0.89 -0.25
N VAL A 116 0.77 0.16 -1.18
CA VAL A 116 0.23 0.69 -2.44
C VAL A 116 -1.15 0.12 -2.74
N VAL A 117 -2.12 0.99 -2.95
CA VAL A 117 -3.45 0.61 -3.44
C VAL A 117 -3.52 0.87 -4.95
N THR A 118 -3.80 -0.20 -5.71
CA THR A 118 -4.07 -0.11 -7.17
C THR A 118 -5.54 -0.42 -7.45
N LYS A 119 -5.87 -1.66 -7.76
CA LYS A 119 -7.26 -2.12 -7.94
C LYS A 119 -7.99 -2.39 -6.62
N GLY A 120 -7.30 -2.28 -5.48
CA GLY A 120 -7.88 -2.43 -4.15
C GLY A 120 -8.18 -3.87 -3.72
N GLY A 121 -7.89 -4.89 -4.51
CA GLY A 121 -8.25 -6.26 -4.21
C GLY A 121 -7.70 -6.77 -2.86
N ARG A 122 -6.44 -6.49 -2.54
CA ARG A 122 -5.84 -6.90 -1.25
C ARG A 122 -6.47 -6.20 -0.05
N VAL A 123 -6.77 -4.92 -0.20
CA VAL A 123 -7.49 -4.15 0.83
C VAL A 123 -8.88 -4.74 1.02
N GLN A 124 -9.61 -5.05 -0.06
CA GLN A 124 -10.94 -5.65 0.03
C GLN A 124 -10.90 -7.01 0.69
N GLU A 125 -9.98 -7.91 0.30
CA GLU A 125 -9.79 -9.21 0.97
C GLU A 125 -9.53 -9.02 2.49
N THR A 126 -8.75 -8.00 2.88
CA THR A 126 -8.47 -7.71 4.29
C THR A 126 -9.71 -7.20 5.03
N ILE A 127 -10.50 -6.33 4.41
CA ILE A 127 -11.80 -5.87 4.93
C ILE A 127 -12.74 -7.06 5.18
N ASP A 128 -12.83 -7.96 4.20
CA ASP A 128 -13.70 -9.13 4.28
C ASP A 128 -13.29 -10.07 5.41
N ILE A 129 -11.98 -10.26 5.63
CA ILE A 129 -11.44 -10.99 6.79
C ILE A 129 -11.87 -10.35 8.10
N VAL A 130 -11.70 -9.02 8.24
CA VAL A 130 -12.11 -8.31 9.47
C VAL A 130 -13.59 -8.52 9.75
N ARG A 131 -14.44 -8.33 8.75
CA ARG A 131 -15.89 -8.47 8.86
C ARG A 131 -16.31 -9.91 9.15
N ALA A 132 -15.69 -10.90 8.50
CA ALA A 132 -15.97 -12.31 8.72
C ALA A 132 -15.64 -12.76 10.16
N HIS A 133 -14.69 -12.09 10.82
CA HIS A 133 -14.37 -12.35 12.24
C HIS A 133 -15.14 -11.45 13.22
N GLY A 134 -16.14 -10.69 12.75
CA GLY A 134 -16.97 -9.84 13.60
C GLY A 134 -16.38 -8.48 13.96
N GLY A 135 -15.25 -8.11 13.39
CA GLY A 135 -14.64 -6.79 13.55
C GLY A 135 -15.30 -5.71 12.67
N THR A 136 -14.95 -4.46 12.93
CA THR A 136 -15.39 -3.30 12.14
C THR A 136 -14.17 -2.57 11.57
N VAL A 137 -14.24 -2.13 10.32
CA VAL A 137 -13.17 -1.34 9.70
C VAL A 137 -13.44 0.14 9.93
N ALA A 138 -12.59 0.79 10.73
CA ALA A 138 -12.67 2.23 11.03
C ALA A 138 -12.20 3.10 9.86
N GLY A 139 -11.26 2.58 9.05
CA GLY A 139 -10.73 3.24 7.87
C GLY A 139 -9.58 2.47 7.26
N ILE A 140 -9.07 3.01 6.18
CA ILE A 140 -7.96 2.47 5.41
C ILE A 140 -6.94 3.57 5.20
N VAL A 141 -5.65 3.23 5.29
CA VAL A 141 -4.57 4.15 4.94
C VAL A 141 -3.50 3.45 4.12
N ALA A 142 -2.95 4.15 3.13
CA ALA A 142 -1.85 3.65 2.32
C ALA A 142 -0.78 4.72 2.10
N ILE A 143 0.44 4.32 1.80
CA ILE A 143 1.48 5.29 1.41
C ILE A 143 1.10 5.88 0.04
N VAL A 144 0.79 5.01 -0.92
CA VAL A 144 0.51 5.42 -2.30
C VAL A 144 -0.86 4.95 -2.75
N ASP A 145 -1.69 5.88 -3.22
CA ASP A 145 -2.90 5.57 -3.98
C ASP A 145 -2.61 5.67 -5.48
N ARG A 146 -2.75 4.56 -6.18
CA ARG A 146 -2.65 4.43 -7.64
C ARG A 146 -3.96 3.94 -8.27
N SER A 147 -5.05 4.08 -7.54
CA SER A 147 -6.37 3.64 -8.01
C SER A 147 -7.00 4.60 -9.03
N ASN A 148 -6.42 5.80 -9.21
CA ASN A 148 -7.03 6.88 -10.00
C ASN A 148 -8.46 7.22 -9.52
N GLY A 149 -8.74 7.05 -8.21
CA GLY A 149 -10.05 7.30 -7.63
C GLY A 149 -11.12 6.26 -7.98
N THR A 150 -10.74 5.10 -8.54
CA THR A 150 -11.71 4.07 -8.96
C THR A 150 -12.11 3.11 -7.84
N VAL A 151 -11.40 3.11 -6.71
CA VAL A 151 -11.71 2.24 -5.57
C VAL A 151 -12.74 2.87 -4.65
N ASN A 152 -13.69 2.07 -4.19
CA ASN A 152 -14.64 2.43 -3.15
C ASN A 152 -14.77 1.25 -2.17
N PHE A 153 -14.32 1.44 -0.96
CA PHE A 153 -14.34 0.41 0.10
C PHE A 153 -15.53 0.53 1.06
N GLY A 154 -16.38 1.55 0.88
CA GLY A 154 -17.50 1.84 1.80
C GLY A 154 -17.06 2.34 3.19
N VAL A 155 -15.77 2.65 3.37
CA VAL A 155 -15.17 3.23 4.58
C VAL A 155 -14.14 4.29 4.18
N PRO A 156 -13.77 5.24 5.08
CA PRO A 156 -12.77 6.25 4.75
C PRO A 156 -11.45 5.65 4.28
N PHE A 157 -10.96 6.12 3.15
CA PHE A 157 -9.64 5.79 2.61
C PHE A 157 -8.80 7.05 2.46
N GLN A 158 -7.57 7.01 2.96
CA GLN A 158 -6.60 8.10 2.83
C GLN A 158 -5.24 7.55 2.39
N SER A 159 -4.48 8.37 1.67
CA SER A 159 -3.10 8.07 1.29
C SER A 159 -2.17 9.26 1.60
N LEU A 160 -0.86 9.02 1.64
CA LEU A 160 0.11 10.13 1.70
C LEU A 160 0.19 10.82 0.35
N ILE A 161 0.22 10.03 -0.73
CA ILE A 161 0.21 10.55 -2.11
C ILE A 161 -0.77 9.76 -2.99
N ALA A 162 -1.38 10.46 -3.92
CA ALA A 162 -2.10 9.86 -5.04
C ALA A 162 -1.27 10.05 -6.32
N LEU A 163 -0.99 8.96 -7.03
CA LEU A 163 -0.17 8.96 -8.24
C LEU A 163 -0.94 8.39 -9.42
N LYS A 164 -1.12 9.21 -10.42
CA LYS A 164 -1.59 8.74 -11.71
C LYS A 164 -0.40 8.25 -12.53
N VAL A 165 -0.21 6.94 -12.56
CA VAL A 165 0.83 6.33 -13.38
C VAL A 165 0.26 6.09 -14.76
N GLU A 166 0.84 6.77 -15.76
CA GLU A 166 0.51 6.51 -17.15
C GLU A 166 0.97 5.11 -17.54
N ALA A 167 0.10 4.38 -18.21
CA ALA A 167 0.39 3.06 -18.75
C ALA A 167 -0.05 2.99 -20.21
N PHE A 168 0.77 2.37 -21.05
CA PHE A 168 0.63 2.33 -22.49
C PHE A 168 0.59 0.88 -22.98
N GLU A 169 -0.24 0.61 -23.97
CA GLU A 169 -0.22 -0.69 -24.64
C GLU A 169 1.11 -0.88 -25.40
N PRO A 170 1.63 -2.13 -25.48
CA PRO A 170 2.90 -2.41 -26.15
C PRO A 170 2.95 -1.94 -27.62
N ASP A 171 1.80 -2.02 -28.30
CA ASP A 171 1.66 -1.65 -29.72
C ASP A 171 1.38 -0.16 -29.93
N ASN A 172 1.25 0.63 -28.85
CA ASN A 172 0.96 2.07 -28.92
C ASN A 172 1.81 2.86 -27.92
N LEU A 173 3.12 2.76 -28.09
CA LEU A 173 4.07 3.44 -27.22
C LEU A 173 4.30 4.89 -27.67
N PRO A 174 4.38 5.84 -26.73
CA PRO A 174 4.88 7.19 -27.00
C PRO A 174 6.29 7.14 -27.59
N PRO A 175 6.67 8.11 -28.44
CA PRO A 175 7.95 8.12 -29.16
C PRO A 175 9.19 8.05 -28.26
N ASP A 176 9.11 8.57 -27.04
CA ASP A 176 10.20 8.53 -26.05
C ASP A 176 10.39 7.11 -25.50
N LEU A 177 9.30 6.40 -25.19
CA LEU A 177 9.36 5.02 -24.75
C LEU A 177 9.77 4.07 -25.88
N ALA A 178 9.25 4.27 -27.07
CA ALA A 178 9.58 3.43 -28.23
C ALA A 178 11.10 3.43 -28.57
N LYS A 179 11.81 4.48 -28.21
CA LYS A 179 13.27 4.63 -28.43
C LYS A 179 14.12 4.15 -27.26
N THR A 180 13.52 3.83 -26.12
CA THR A 180 14.22 3.45 -24.89
C THR A 180 14.05 1.95 -24.66
N PRO A 181 15.13 1.19 -24.38
CA PRO A 181 15.00 -0.23 -24.02
C PRO A 181 14.10 -0.42 -22.80
N ALA A 182 13.13 -1.33 -22.92
CA ALA A 182 12.21 -1.62 -21.83
C ALA A 182 12.85 -2.56 -20.79
N VAL A 183 12.67 -2.24 -19.50
CA VAL A 183 13.13 -3.04 -18.37
C VAL A 183 11.91 -3.58 -17.62
N LYS A 184 11.96 -4.84 -17.19
CA LYS A 184 10.94 -5.45 -16.34
C LYS A 184 11.48 -5.56 -14.91
N PRO A 185 11.30 -4.53 -14.07
CA PRO A 185 11.71 -4.58 -12.68
C PRO A 185 10.74 -5.44 -11.85
N GLY A 186 11.24 -5.97 -10.73
CA GLY A 186 10.46 -6.77 -9.81
C GLY A 186 11.07 -8.14 -9.59
N SER A 187 10.58 -8.84 -8.57
CA SER A 187 11.01 -10.21 -8.27
C SER A 187 10.79 -11.14 -9.47
N LYS A 188 11.86 -11.81 -9.85
CA LYS A 188 11.80 -12.96 -10.76
C LYS A 188 10.90 -14.05 -10.18
#